data_056a4efcc658c8986ab8b95e87cfedcc
#
_entry.id   056a4efcc658c8986ab8b95e87cfedcc
#
_cell.length_a   1.000
_cell.length_b   1.000
_cell.length_c   1.000
_cell.angle_alpha   90.00
_cell.angle_beta   90.00
_cell.angle_gamma   90.00
#
_symmetry.space_group_name_H-M   'P 1'
#
loop_
_entity.id
_entity.type
_entity.pdbx_description
1 polymer ?
#
loop_
_entity_poly.entity_id
_entity_poly.type
_entity_poly.pdbx_seq_one_letter_code
_entity_poly.pdbx_strand_id
1 'polypeptide(L)'
;DGTPTDADVRHAIRAAHALGLSVMLKPHVDLWNDPNHWRGEIGPNFSNAQWNTWFAAYQRMITHYAALAAAEGVEQFAVGTELNTTVSHEANWRAVIAAVRAEFPGALTYAGDWTNAPDVPWWDALDLIGVDAYYPLAAAGNNTPTKAQLVAAWQPLLADLASLSAANGGQRILFTEVGYRSQNGAAQHPWDW
;
A
#
# COMPACT_ATOMS: atom_id res chain seq x y z
N ASP A 1 -15.42 3.22 -16.61
CA ASP A 1 -15.18 3.37 -15.18
C ASP A 1 -13.74 3.81 -14.85
N GLY A 2 -12.85 3.93 -15.81
CA GLY A 2 -11.47 4.37 -15.62
C GLY A 2 -10.49 3.27 -15.16
N THR A 3 -10.95 2.05 -14.94
CA THR A 3 -10.07 0.91 -14.64
C THR A 3 -9.25 0.55 -15.88
N PRO A 4 -7.91 0.52 -15.84
CA PRO A 4 -7.08 0.07 -16.95
C PRO A 4 -7.43 -1.37 -17.35
N THR A 5 -7.39 -1.65 -18.64
CA THR A 5 -7.53 -3.03 -19.11
C THR A 5 -6.27 -3.84 -18.83
N ASP A 6 -6.37 -5.17 -18.79
CA ASP A 6 -5.18 -6.05 -18.69
C ASP A 6 -4.14 -5.73 -19.77
N ALA A 7 -4.59 -5.34 -20.95
CA ALA A 7 -3.69 -4.99 -22.06
C ALA A 7 -2.90 -3.70 -21.74
N ASP A 8 -3.54 -2.70 -21.12
CA ASP A 8 -2.88 -1.46 -20.71
C ASP A 8 -1.86 -1.72 -19.59
N VAL A 9 -2.22 -2.55 -18.59
CA VAL A 9 -1.31 -2.94 -17.50
C VAL A 9 -0.09 -3.69 -18.08
N ARG A 10 -0.30 -4.69 -18.94
CA ARG A 10 0.78 -5.42 -19.62
C ARG A 10 1.67 -4.50 -20.44
N HIS A 11 1.06 -3.56 -21.17
CA HIS A 11 1.81 -2.58 -21.96
C HIS A 11 2.73 -1.73 -21.07
N ALA A 12 2.22 -1.21 -19.96
CA ALA A 12 3.00 -0.39 -19.04
C ALA A 12 4.17 -1.18 -18.40
N ILE A 13 3.93 -2.43 -17.96
CA ILE A 13 4.97 -3.31 -17.42
C ILE A 13 6.07 -3.55 -18.46
N ARG A 14 5.72 -3.95 -19.67
CA ARG A 14 6.67 -4.21 -20.75
C ARG A 14 7.46 -2.97 -21.15
N ALA A 15 6.83 -1.81 -21.19
CA ALA A 15 7.49 -0.54 -21.48
C ALA A 15 8.52 -0.18 -20.38
N ALA A 16 8.20 -0.39 -19.10
CA ALA A 16 9.13 -0.20 -17.99
C ALA A 16 10.33 -1.16 -18.07
N HIS A 17 10.08 -2.46 -18.29
CA HIS A 17 11.14 -3.46 -18.45
C HIS A 17 12.04 -3.18 -19.67
N ALA A 18 11.48 -2.69 -20.79
CA ALA A 18 12.26 -2.30 -21.97
C ALA A 18 13.23 -1.13 -21.69
N LEU A 19 12.96 -0.34 -20.65
CA LEU A 19 13.84 0.72 -20.16
C LEU A 19 14.78 0.26 -19.04
N GLY A 20 14.78 -1.03 -18.70
CA GLY A 20 15.62 -1.61 -17.65
C GLY A 20 15.13 -1.29 -16.22
N LEU A 21 13.87 -0.89 -16.07
CA LEU A 21 13.26 -0.61 -14.76
C LEU A 21 12.68 -1.89 -14.15
N SER A 22 12.82 -2.05 -12.83
CA SER A 22 12.05 -3.03 -12.07
C SER A 22 10.64 -2.49 -11.82
N VAL A 23 9.65 -3.39 -11.75
CA VAL A 23 8.23 -3.05 -11.60
C VAL A 23 7.68 -3.60 -10.30
N MET A 24 6.96 -2.77 -9.55
CA MET A 24 6.02 -3.20 -8.53
C MET A 24 4.60 -2.98 -9.05
N LEU A 25 3.80 -4.05 -9.14
CA LEU A 25 2.38 -3.93 -9.45
C LEU A 25 1.58 -3.75 -8.15
N LYS A 26 0.85 -2.65 -8.05
CA LYS A 26 0.07 -2.26 -6.87
C LYS A 26 -1.38 -1.97 -7.26
N PRO A 27 -2.26 -3.00 -7.32
CA PRO A 27 -3.69 -2.79 -7.62
C PRO A 27 -4.39 -2.03 -6.49
N HIS A 28 -5.20 -1.04 -6.87
CA HIS A 28 -6.01 -0.26 -5.95
C HIS A 28 -7.48 -0.65 -6.04
N VAL A 29 -8.20 -0.51 -4.93
CA VAL A 29 -9.66 -0.53 -4.87
C VAL A 29 -10.13 0.82 -4.36
N ASP A 30 -10.99 1.50 -5.12
CA ASP A 30 -11.54 2.79 -4.76
C ASP A 30 -13.06 2.75 -4.66
N LEU A 31 -13.63 3.62 -3.83
CA LEU A 31 -15.09 3.80 -3.67
C LEU A 31 -15.59 4.77 -4.73
N TRP A 32 -15.76 4.31 -5.97
CA TRP A 32 -16.04 5.14 -7.12
C TRP A 32 -17.31 6.01 -6.99
N ASN A 33 -18.34 5.50 -6.34
CA ASN A 33 -19.61 6.18 -6.19
C ASN A 33 -19.85 6.79 -4.78
N ASP A 34 -18.80 6.88 -3.98
CA ASP A 34 -18.88 7.43 -2.62
C ASP A 34 -17.82 8.52 -2.41
N PRO A 35 -18.16 9.78 -2.71
CA PRO A 35 -17.21 10.88 -2.57
C PRO A 35 -16.92 11.28 -1.12
N ASN A 36 -17.64 10.70 -0.14
CA ASN A 36 -17.48 11.04 1.27
C ASN A 36 -16.56 10.06 2.03
N HIS A 37 -16.23 8.94 1.42
CA HIS A 37 -15.40 7.92 2.02
C HIS A 37 -14.27 7.51 1.07
N TRP A 38 -13.19 7.07 1.63
CA TRP A 38 -12.06 6.53 0.89
C TRP A 38 -11.88 5.02 1.18
N ARG A 39 -10.99 4.37 0.44
CA ARG A 39 -10.76 2.90 0.54
C ARG A 39 -10.47 2.40 1.95
N GLY A 40 -9.82 3.21 2.77
CA GLY A 40 -9.51 2.88 4.16
C GLY A 40 -10.73 2.74 5.08
N GLU A 41 -11.91 3.17 4.61
CA GLU A 41 -13.17 3.16 5.37
C GLU A 41 -14.16 2.11 4.87
N ILE A 42 -13.74 1.16 4.04
CA ILE A 42 -14.62 0.09 3.53
C ILE A 42 -15.22 -0.71 4.68
N GLY A 43 -16.54 -0.87 4.67
CA GLY A 43 -17.29 -1.83 5.47
C GLY A 43 -17.42 -1.57 6.96
N PRO A 44 -17.52 -0.31 7.46
CA PRO A 44 -17.58 -0.02 8.90
C PRO A 44 -18.79 -0.69 9.60
N ASN A 45 -19.82 -1.05 8.82
CA ASN A 45 -21.04 -1.69 9.33
C ASN A 45 -21.29 -3.08 8.72
N PHE A 46 -20.26 -3.70 8.13
CA PHE A 46 -20.44 -5.03 7.53
C PHE A 46 -20.61 -6.10 8.60
N SER A 47 -21.62 -6.97 8.41
CA SER A 47 -21.73 -8.22 9.13
C SER A 47 -20.63 -9.20 8.71
N ASN A 48 -20.40 -10.25 9.49
CA ASN A 48 -19.43 -11.29 9.14
C ASN A 48 -19.71 -11.92 7.76
N ALA A 49 -20.99 -12.09 7.38
CA ALA A 49 -21.35 -12.61 6.07
C ALA A 49 -20.97 -11.66 4.93
N GLN A 50 -21.12 -10.34 5.14
CA GLN A 50 -20.70 -9.34 4.17
C GLN A 50 -19.17 -9.26 4.05
N TRP A 51 -18.45 -9.35 5.17
CA TRP A 51 -16.98 -9.45 5.16
C TRP A 51 -16.51 -10.68 4.38
N ASN A 52 -17.11 -11.85 4.61
CA ASN A 52 -16.76 -13.06 3.85
C ASN A 52 -17.02 -12.89 2.34
N THR A 53 -18.11 -12.23 1.97
CA THR A 53 -18.42 -11.93 0.57
C THR A 53 -17.41 -10.96 -0.04
N TRP A 54 -17.07 -9.91 0.70
CA TRP A 54 -16.09 -8.91 0.27
C TRP A 54 -14.72 -9.54 0.06
N PHE A 55 -14.20 -10.28 1.06
CA PHE A 55 -12.89 -10.93 0.95
C PHE A 55 -12.85 -11.98 -0.18
N ALA A 56 -13.94 -12.72 -0.41
CA ALA A 56 -14.01 -13.64 -1.53
C ALA A 56 -13.97 -12.92 -2.90
N ALA A 57 -14.60 -11.74 -3.00
CA ALA A 57 -14.53 -10.92 -4.21
C ALA A 57 -13.14 -10.29 -4.37
N TYR A 58 -12.58 -9.75 -3.29
CA TYR A 58 -11.24 -9.16 -3.26
C TYR A 58 -10.17 -10.18 -3.66
N GLN A 59 -10.22 -11.40 -3.09
CA GLN A 59 -9.27 -12.46 -3.42
C GLN A 59 -9.29 -12.79 -4.91
N ARG A 60 -10.47 -12.90 -5.54
CA ARG A 60 -10.56 -13.16 -7.00
C ARG A 60 -9.91 -12.06 -7.82
N MET A 61 -10.13 -10.79 -7.45
CA MET A 61 -9.55 -9.64 -8.13
C MET A 61 -8.03 -9.61 -7.97
N ILE A 62 -7.52 -9.75 -6.74
CA ILE A 62 -6.09 -9.60 -6.48
C ILE A 62 -5.28 -10.78 -7.03
N THR A 63 -5.81 -12.01 -7.02
CA THR A 63 -5.15 -13.17 -7.64
C THR A 63 -5.12 -13.08 -9.16
N HIS A 64 -6.13 -12.48 -9.79
CA HIS A 64 -6.10 -12.17 -11.22
C HIS A 64 -4.89 -11.28 -11.57
N TYR A 65 -4.69 -10.19 -10.82
CA TYR A 65 -3.54 -9.31 -11.05
C TYR A 65 -2.22 -9.95 -10.65
N ALA A 66 -2.20 -10.83 -9.65
CA ALA A 66 -1.02 -11.60 -9.27
C ALA A 66 -0.57 -12.54 -10.41
N ALA A 67 -1.50 -13.26 -11.03
CA ALA A 67 -1.23 -14.10 -12.19
C ALA A 67 -0.75 -13.27 -13.40
N LEU A 68 -1.35 -12.10 -13.63
CA LEU A 68 -0.90 -11.18 -14.67
C LEU A 68 0.53 -10.70 -14.39
N ALA A 69 0.83 -10.30 -13.16
CA ALA A 69 2.16 -9.86 -12.73
C ALA A 69 3.21 -10.97 -12.93
N ALA A 70 2.89 -12.21 -12.55
CA ALA A 70 3.77 -13.36 -12.76
C ALA A 70 4.05 -13.61 -14.25
N ALA A 71 3.01 -13.54 -15.09
CA ALA A 71 3.14 -13.75 -16.55
C ALA A 71 3.99 -12.68 -17.24
N GLU A 72 4.06 -11.46 -16.68
CA GLU A 72 4.84 -10.34 -17.22
C GLU A 72 6.21 -10.18 -16.53
N GLY A 73 6.55 -11.05 -15.57
CA GLY A 73 7.86 -11.03 -14.89
C GLY A 73 8.04 -9.85 -13.93
N VAL A 74 6.94 -9.35 -13.35
CA VAL A 74 6.98 -8.29 -12.33
C VAL A 74 7.79 -8.75 -11.12
N GLU A 75 8.59 -7.87 -10.52
CA GLU A 75 9.51 -8.21 -9.44
C GLU A 75 8.85 -8.14 -8.06
N GLN A 76 7.88 -7.21 -7.88
CA GLN A 76 7.20 -6.99 -6.60
C GLN A 76 5.70 -6.82 -6.80
N PHE A 77 4.92 -7.27 -5.82
CA PHE A 77 3.46 -7.16 -5.87
C PHE A 77 2.89 -6.73 -4.52
N ALA A 78 2.02 -5.72 -4.54
CA ALA A 78 1.27 -5.31 -3.37
C ALA A 78 -0.06 -6.06 -3.28
N VAL A 79 -0.25 -6.81 -2.19
CA VAL A 79 -1.48 -7.59 -1.95
C VAL A 79 -2.68 -6.71 -1.59
N GLY A 80 -2.46 -5.43 -1.33
CA GLY A 80 -3.49 -4.44 -1.02
C GLY A 80 -2.88 -3.08 -0.75
N THR A 81 -3.72 -2.05 -0.77
CA THR A 81 -3.31 -0.65 -0.58
C THR A 81 -4.32 0.05 0.33
N GLU A 82 -3.87 0.52 1.48
CA GLU A 82 -4.61 1.41 2.40
C GLU A 82 -6.02 0.93 2.78
N LEU A 83 -6.24 -0.37 2.93
CA LEU A 83 -7.52 -0.97 3.31
C LEU A 83 -7.65 -1.04 4.85
N ASN A 84 -7.56 0.10 5.53
CA ASN A 84 -7.34 0.23 6.97
C ASN A 84 -8.35 -0.54 7.82
N THR A 85 -9.65 -0.43 7.54
CA THR A 85 -10.71 -1.14 8.29
C THR A 85 -10.63 -2.66 8.15
N THR A 86 -9.95 -3.15 7.12
CA THR A 86 -9.88 -4.59 6.83
C THR A 86 -8.72 -5.29 7.54
N VAL A 87 -7.72 -4.56 8.04
CA VAL A 87 -6.46 -5.16 8.53
C VAL A 87 -6.66 -6.07 9.74
N SER A 88 -7.66 -5.80 10.56
CA SER A 88 -8.03 -6.63 11.72
C SER A 88 -8.58 -8.01 11.36
N HIS A 89 -8.97 -8.23 10.10
CA HIS A 89 -9.44 -9.52 9.59
C HIS A 89 -8.25 -10.43 9.22
N GLU A 90 -7.39 -10.71 10.16
CA GLU A 90 -6.11 -11.40 9.96
C GLU A 90 -6.25 -12.73 9.20
N ALA A 91 -7.18 -13.59 9.61
CA ALA A 91 -7.38 -14.91 8.96
C ALA A 91 -7.73 -14.76 7.46
N ASN A 92 -8.55 -13.75 7.12
CA ASN A 92 -8.92 -13.48 5.74
C ASN A 92 -7.71 -12.96 4.94
N TRP A 93 -6.92 -12.05 5.52
CA TRP A 93 -5.71 -11.55 4.86
C TRP A 93 -4.67 -12.64 4.65
N ARG A 94 -4.44 -13.51 5.64
CA ARG A 94 -3.53 -14.66 5.48
C ARG A 94 -4.00 -15.60 4.36
N ALA A 95 -5.30 -15.81 4.19
CA ALA A 95 -5.85 -16.58 3.08
C ALA A 95 -5.64 -15.88 1.73
N VAL A 96 -5.86 -14.56 1.65
CA VAL A 96 -5.59 -13.76 0.45
C VAL A 96 -4.10 -13.82 0.08
N ILE A 97 -3.19 -13.61 1.06
CA ILE A 97 -1.74 -13.65 0.84
C ILE A 97 -1.31 -15.04 0.34
N ALA A 98 -1.82 -16.11 0.93
CA ALA A 98 -1.53 -17.47 0.49
C ALA A 98 -2.00 -17.74 -0.94
N ALA A 99 -3.19 -17.25 -1.32
CA ALA A 99 -3.70 -17.36 -2.68
C ALA A 99 -2.86 -16.55 -3.68
N VAL A 100 -2.45 -15.33 -3.33
CA VAL A 100 -1.54 -14.52 -4.16
C VAL A 100 -0.18 -15.20 -4.31
N ARG A 101 0.37 -15.77 -3.21
CA ARG A 101 1.66 -16.48 -3.23
C ARG A 101 1.64 -17.70 -4.15
N ALA A 102 0.49 -18.36 -4.31
CA ALA A 102 0.34 -19.49 -5.23
C ALA A 102 0.43 -19.07 -6.71
N GLU A 103 0.07 -17.83 -7.03
CA GLU A 103 0.10 -17.28 -8.40
C GLU A 103 1.37 -16.48 -8.70
N PHE A 104 1.98 -15.82 -7.70
CA PHE A 104 3.07 -14.89 -7.88
C PHE A 104 4.30 -15.28 -7.06
N PRO A 105 5.45 -15.60 -7.72
CA PRO A 105 6.66 -16.06 -7.03
C PRO A 105 7.56 -14.95 -6.49
N GLY A 106 7.33 -13.69 -6.89
CA GLY A 106 8.15 -12.54 -6.51
C GLY A 106 7.89 -12.04 -5.08
N ALA A 107 8.52 -10.92 -4.73
CA ALA A 107 8.37 -10.33 -3.41
C ALA A 107 6.97 -9.74 -3.20
N LEU A 108 6.35 -10.07 -2.07
CA LEU A 108 5.04 -9.55 -1.66
C LEU A 108 5.18 -8.47 -0.60
N THR A 109 4.34 -7.46 -0.72
CA THR A 109 4.11 -6.42 0.30
C THR A 109 2.62 -6.09 0.41
N TYR A 110 2.26 -5.34 1.44
CA TYR A 110 1.02 -4.57 1.54
C TYR A 110 1.40 -3.10 1.64
N ALA A 111 0.72 -2.23 0.95
CA ALA A 111 0.94 -0.79 1.04
C ALA A 111 0.05 -0.24 2.17
N GLY A 112 0.58 -0.21 3.37
CA GLY A 112 -0.14 0.30 4.55
C GLY A 112 -0.11 1.82 4.59
N ASP A 113 -1.25 2.45 4.88
CA ASP A 113 -1.28 3.85 5.27
C ASP A 113 -0.32 4.09 6.45
N TRP A 114 0.42 5.18 6.44
CA TRP A 114 1.45 5.48 7.45
C TRP A 114 0.92 5.50 8.90
N THR A 115 -0.38 5.79 9.09
CA THR A 115 -1.01 5.74 10.42
C THR A 115 -1.43 4.34 10.84
N ASN A 116 -1.67 3.44 9.88
CA ASN A 116 -2.22 2.10 10.13
C ASN A 116 -1.18 0.97 9.94
N ALA A 117 -0.07 1.23 9.27
CA ALA A 117 0.96 0.22 9.05
C ALA A 117 1.46 -0.46 10.36
N PRO A 118 1.59 0.24 11.51
CA PRO A 118 1.95 -0.39 12.78
C PRO A 118 0.93 -1.41 13.31
N ASP A 119 -0.33 -1.29 12.90
CA ASP A 119 -1.45 -2.11 13.40
C ASP A 119 -1.69 -3.37 12.56
N VAL A 120 -0.96 -3.57 11.47
CA VAL A 120 -1.09 -4.75 10.60
C VAL A 120 -0.48 -5.98 11.29
N PRO A 121 -1.27 -7.02 11.66
CA PRO A 121 -0.78 -8.13 12.48
C PRO A 121 -0.17 -9.28 11.68
N TRP A 122 -0.13 -9.18 10.35
CA TRP A 122 0.27 -10.28 9.44
C TRP A 122 1.45 -9.90 8.53
N TRP A 123 2.32 -8.95 8.95
CA TRP A 123 3.54 -8.64 8.20
C TRP A 123 4.45 -9.85 8.00
N ASP A 124 4.47 -10.78 8.95
CA ASP A 124 5.23 -12.03 8.87
C ASP A 124 4.84 -12.94 7.68
N ALA A 125 3.65 -12.76 7.11
CA ALA A 125 3.22 -13.48 5.89
C ALA A 125 3.74 -12.85 4.58
N LEU A 126 4.38 -11.68 4.66
CA LEU A 126 4.90 -10.89 3.55
C LEU A 126 6.44 -10.83 3.56
N ASP A 127 7.04 -10.38 2.46
CA ASP A 127 8.49 -10.26 2.34
C ASP A 127 9.01 -8.88 2.78
N LEU A 128 8.16 -7.86 2.67
CA LEU A 128 8.49 -6.46 2.95
C LEU A 128 7.35 -5.81 3.73
N ILE A 129 7.68 -4.85 4.60
CA ILE A 129 6.72 -3.95 5.22
C ILE A 129 6.56 -2.72 4.32
N GLY A 130 5.42 -2.61 3.65
CA GLY A 130 5.13 -1.48 2.77
C GLY A 130 4.43 -0.34 3.52
N VAL A 131 4.84 0.88 3.27
CA VAL A 131 4.26 2.08 3.89
C VAL A 131 4.03 3.15 2.83
N ASP A 132 2.80 3.62 2.71
CA ASP A 132 2.48 4.84 1.97
C ASP A 132 2.83 6.04 2.88
N ALA A 133 4.05 6.57 2.65
CA ALA A 133 4.80 7.39 3.60
C ALA A 133 4.45 8.89 3.47
N TYR A 134 3.19 9.24 3.62
CA TYR A 134 2.71 10.63 3.63
C TYR A 134 2.82 11.24 5.03
N TYR A 135 4.00 11.18 5.62
CA TYR A 135 4.25 11.73 6.96
C TYR A 135 4.25 13.25 6.96
N PRO A 136 3.55 13.92 7.90
CA PRO A 136 3.71 15.35 8.09
C PRO A 136 5.12 15.66 8.61
N LEU A 137 5.86 16.50 7.86
CA LEU A 137 7.25 16.88 8.18
C LEU A 137 7.36 18.34 8.66
N ALA A 138 6.24 19.05 8.78
CA ALA A 138 6.19 20.40 9.28
C ALA A 138 5.08 20.58 10.30
N ALA A 139 5.35 21.34 11.35
CA ALA A 139 4.34 21.72 12.32
C ALA A 139 3.27 22.62 11.70
N ALA A 140 2.06 22.59 12.26
CA ALA A 140 0.96 23.45 11.86
C ALA A 140 1.41 24.94 11.80
N GLY A 141 1.08 25.62 10.71
CA GLY A 141 1.45 27.02 10.46
C GLY A 141 2.85 27.23 9.87
N ASN A 142 3.71 26.21 9.82
CA ASN A 142 5.01 26.32 9.13
C ASN A 142 4.87 25.98 7.64
N ASN A 143 4.49 26.96 6.84
CA ASN A 143 4.23 26.79 5.41
C ASN A 143 5.51 26.68 4.55
N THR A 144 6.66 27.06 5.08
CA THR A 144 7.94 27.09 4.35
C THR A 144 9.07 26.53 5.21
N PRO A 145 8.98 25.22 5.61
CA PRO A 145 10.04 24.62 6.40
C PRO A 145 11.37 24.61 5.63
N THR A 146 12.46 24.84 6.33
CA THR A 146 13.80 24.70 5.74
C THR A 146 14.13 23.23 5.49
N LYS A 147 15.05 22.93 4.58
CA LYS A 147 15.56 21.59 4.35
C LYS A 147 16.04 20.92 5.66
N ALA A 148 16.74 21.68 6.52
CA ALA A 148 17.23 21.15 7.80
C ALA A 148 16.08 20.73 8.73
N GLN A 149 14.98 21.48 8.78
CA GLN A 149 13.79 21.13 9.55
C GLN A 149 13.11 19.87 8.98
N LEU A 150 12.98 19.74 7.66
CA LEU A 150 12.42 18.56 7.03
C LEU A 150 13.27 17.31 7.32
N VAL A 151 14.60 17.42 7.20
CA VAL A 151 15.51 16.30 7.53
C VAL A 151 15.41 15.93 9.02
N ALA A 152 15.35 16.92 9.92
CA ALA A 152 15.19 16.66 11.36
C ALA A 152 13.86 15.97 11.69
N ALA A 153 12.79 16.31 10.99
CA ALA A 153 11.46 15.69 11.20
C ALA A 153 11.43 14.19 10.87
N TRP A 154 12.33 13.69 10.03
CA TRP A 154 12.46 12.26 9.74
C TRP A 154 13.06 11.45 10.90
N GLN A 155 13.80 12.07 11.84
CA GLN A 155 14.52 11.31 12.87
C GLN A 155 13.60 10.44 13.77
N PRO A 156 12.51 10.99 14.37
CA PRO A 156 11.58 10.16 15.13
C PRO A 156 10.88 9.12 14.26
N LEU A 157 10.49 9.46 13.02
CA LEU A 157 9.82 8.54 12.11
C LEU A 157 10.72 7.35 11.73
N LEU A 158 12.02 7.58 11.52
CA LEU A 158 12.99 6.51 11.29
C LEU A 158 13.13 5.59 12.50
N ALA A 159 13.05 6.13 13.73
CA ALA A 159 13.08 5.30 14.94
C ALA A 159 11.82 4.44 15.06
N ASP A 160 10.64 4.98 14.74
CA ASP A 160 9.38 4.24 14.73
C ASP A 160 9.37 3.14 13.67
N LEU A 161 9.83 3.44 12.46
CA LEU A 161 9.97 2.46 11.38
C LEU A 161 10.99 1.36 11.72
N ALA A 162 12.10 1.71 12.36
CA ALA A 162 13.08 0.72 12.83
C ALA A 162 12.47 -0.19 13.91
N SER A 163 11.64 0.37 14.79
CA SER A 163 10.91 -0.40 15.80
C SER A 163 9.89 -1.34 15.17
N LEU A 164 9.14 -0.88 14.17
CA LEU A 164 8.21 -1.69 13.40
C LEU A 164 8.93 -2.85 12.70
N SER A 165 10.05 -2.59 12.04
CA SER A 165 10.89 -3.60 11.42
C SER A 165 11.37 -4.64 12.45
N ALA A 166 11.90 -4.18 13.58
CA ALA A 166 12.42 -5.06 14.64
C ALA A 166 11.32 -5.95 15.24
N ALA A 167 10.11 -5.40 15.46
CA ALA A 167 8.95 -6.15 15.94
C ALA A 167 8.49 -7.25 14.96
N ASN A 168 8.83 -7.12 13.68
CA ASN A 168 8.50 -8.05 12.61
C ASN A 168 9.75 -8.78 12.06
N GLY A 169 10.63 -9.24 12.94
CA GLY A 169 11.77 -10.08 12.58
C GLY A 169 12.87 -9.39 11.77
N GLY A 170 12.90 -8.07 11.76
CA GLY A 170 13.86 -7.27 10.98
C GLY A 170 13.50 -7.15 9.50
N GLN A 171 12.23 -7.35 9.12
CA GLN A 171 11.78 -7.15 7.75
C GLN A 171 12.09 -5.73 7.26
N ARG A 172 12.52 -5.64 6.01
CA ARG A 172 12.83 -4.35 5.38
C ARG A 172 11.59 -3.52 5.16
N ILE A 173 11.71 -2.22 5.44
CA ILE A 173 10.69 -1.22 5.11
C ILE A 173 10.82 -0.82 3.63
N LEU A 174 9.69 -0.74 2.95
CA LEU A 174 9.56 -0.21 1.60
C LEU A 174 8.57 0.95 1.61
N PHE A 175 8.97 2.14 1.20
CA PHE A 175 7.99 3.18 0.90
C PHE A 175 7.31 2.86 -0.43
N THR A 176 6.07 2.42 -0.35
CA THR A 176 5.22 2.09 -1.49
C THR A 176 4.64 3.33 -2.15
N GLU A 177 4.52 4.41 -1.38
CA GLU A 177 4.27 5.76 -1.85
C GLU A 177 5.03 6.77 -0.97
N VAL A 178 5.43 7.88 -1.57
CA VAL A 178 5.92 9.07 -0.88
C VAL A 178 5.73 10.28 -1.79
N GLY A 179 5.18 11.35 -1.26
CA GLY A 179 4.95 12.53 -2.09
C GLY A 179 4.61 13.77 -1.28
N TYR A 180 5.03 14.91 -1.83
CA TYR A 180 4.71 16.24 -1.33
C TYR A 180 4.48 17.15 -2.52
N ARG A 181 3.36 17.85 -2.55
CA ARG A 181 3.09 18.84 -3.61
C ARG A 181 4.19 19.91 -3.65
N SER A 182 4.50 20.41 -4.82
CA SER A 182 5.41 21.56 -5.00
C SER A 182 4.69 22.87 -4.67
N GLN A 183 4.26 23.02 -3.41
CA GLN A 183 3.57 24.21 -2.91
C GLN A 183 3.89 24.47 -1.43
N ASN A 184 3.70 25.72 -0.99
CA ASN A 184 3.83 26.08 0.41
C ASN A 184 2.80 25.36 1.27
N GLY A 185 3.23 24.85 2.44
CA GLY A 185 2.37 24.12 3.37
C GLY A 185 2.21 22.62 3.08
N ALA A 186 2.62 22.11 1.93
CA ALA A 186 2.46 20.69 1.57
C ALA A 186 3.08 19.72 2.59
N ALA A 187 4.12 20.11 3.29
CA ALA A 187 4.75 19.28 4.31
C ALA A 187 3.95 19.18 5.62
N GLN A 188 2.84 19.90 5.78
CA GLN A 188 1.95 19.78 6.94
C GLN A 188 0.88 18.69 6.72
N HIS A 189 0.34 18.62 5.50
CA HIS A 189 -0.73 17.70 5.10
C HIS A 189 -0.39 17.10 3.73
N PRO A 190 0.61 16.20 3.64
CA PRO A 190 1.08 15.69 2.35
C PRO A 190 0.03 14.86 1.57
N TRP A 191 -1.01 14.37 2.23
CA TRP A 191 -2.13 13.65 1.62
C TRP A 191 -3.21 14.54 1.00
N ASP A 192 -3.18 15.86 1.23
CA ASP A 192 -4.11 16.82 0.61
C ASP A 192 -3.69 17.11 -0.84
N TRP A 193 -4.58 16.76 -1.81
CA TRP A 193 -4.34 16.93 -3.25
C TRP A 193 -5.21 18.00 -3.89
#